data_880c08b39ecd371121a68b3ce99931a1
#
_entry.id   880c08b39ecd371121a68b3ce99931a1
#
_cell.length_a   1.000
_cell.length_b   1.000
_cell.length_c   1.000
_cell.angle_alpha   90.00
_cell.angle_beta   90.00
_cell.angle_gamma   90.00
#
_symmetry.space_group_name_H-M   'P 1'
#
loop_
_entity.id
_entity.type
_entity.pdbx_description
1 polymer ?
#
loop_
_entity_poly.entity_id
_entity_poly.type
_entity_poly.pdbx_seq_one_letter_code
_entity_poly.pdbx_strand_id
1 'polypeptide(L)'
;TIPIVDEFDTSGAYTHGDGIRLTYASFIPETKQNKTPLIIWLHGGGEGGTDPTIPLIANKAYNYASPEIQKYFEGAAVLVPQTPTRWMHGVSSNYTRGQEDDIYHKALMGLIQNFVKNNPSIDHDRIYLGGCSNGGYMTLKLLIENPDYFAAGYISSLAYHNEFVTESQLLRLKNIPIWFVHAQDDAVTEADKTATPLFKRLKQLGNNNVYYSLFDHVIDISNQYGGKNYLYNGHWSWVYLHANQVFYD
;
A
#
# COMPACT_ATOMS: atom_id res chain seq x y z
N THR A 1 1.53 23.82 -7.76
CA THR A 1 1.56 23.37 -6.36
C THR A 1 0.30 22.62 -6.01
N ILE A 2 0.42 21.56 -5.23
CA ILE A 2 -0.72 20.77 -4.72
C ILE A 2 -0.84 21.13 -3.23
N PRO A 3 -1.81 21.98 -2.83
CA PRO A 3 -1.87 22.54 -1.46
C PRO A 3 -1.95 21.48 -0.36
N ILE A 4 -2.63 20.35 -0.60
CA ILE A 4 -2.79 19.29 0.39
C ILE A 4 -1.45 18.63 0.77
N VAL A 5 -0.46 18.66 -0.13
CA VAL A 5 0.89 18.12 0.15
C VAL A 5 1.57 18.92 1.26
N ASP A 6 1.28 20.22 1.38
CA ASP A 6 1.85 21.08 2.42
C ASP A 6 1.34 20.73 3.83
N GLU A 7 0.28 19.96 3.95
CA GLU A 7 -0.23 19.47 5.23
C GLU A 7 0.58 18.27 5.77
N PHE A 8 1.43 17.67 4.93
CA PHE A 8 2.31 16.58 5.34
C PHE A 8 3.63 17.11 5.88
N ASP A 9 4.14 16.45 6.90
CA ASP A 9 5.55 16.55 7.29
C ASP A 9 6.36 15.65 6.35
N THR A 10 7.21 16.26 5.53
CA THR A 10 8.06 15.56 4.57
C THR A 10 9.51 15.44 5.02
N SER A 11 9.81 15.76 6.28
CA SER A 11 11.16 15.72 6.85
C SER A 11 11.48 14.41 7.59
N GLY A 12 10.57 13.46 7.60
CA GLY A 12 10.73 12.22 8.35
C GLY A 12 11.88 11.36 7.86
N ALA A 13 12.64 10.80 8.78
CA ALA A 13 13.69 9.81 8.51
C ALA A 13 13.84 8.86 9.68
N TYR A 14 14.12 7.61 9.38
CA TYR A 14 14.34 6.54 10.35
C TYR A 14 15.55 5.74 9.92
N THR A 15 16.48 5.51 10.85
CA THR A 15 17.63 4.63 10.64
C THR A 15 17.49 3.41 11.53
N HIS A 16 17.43 2.24 10.92
CA HIS A 16 17.33 0.96 11.63
C HIS A 16 18.69 0.52 12.17
N GLY A 17 18.67 -0.46 13.11
CA GLY A 17 19.89 -0.98 13.72
C GLY A 17 20.87 -1.61 12.74
N ASP A 18 20.42 -2.03 11.56
CA ASP A 18 21.26 -2.53 10.45
C ASP A 18 21.90 -1.42 9.60
N GLY A 19 21.65 -0.16 9.91
CA GLY A 19 22.15 1.01 9.19
C GLY A 19 21.28 1.47 8.01
N ILE A 20 20.22 0.75 7.67
CA ILE A 20 19.31 1.14 6.59
C ILE A 20 18.50 2.36 7.04
N ARG A 21 18.52 3.40 6.21
CA ARG A 21 17.78 4.65 6.45
C ARG A 21 16.63 4.77 5.45
N LEU A 22 15.43 4.98 5.98
CA LEU A 22 14.22 5.23 5.19
C LEU A 22 13.73 6.66 5.46
N THR A 23 13.31 7.34 4.41
CA THR A 23 12.60 8.63 4.55
C THR A 23 11.10 8.38 4.58
N TYR A 24 10.31 9.35 5.06
CA TYR A 24 8.85 9.22 5.03
C TYR A 24 8.17 10.58 5.11
N ALA A 25 6.97 10.62 4.54
CA ALA A 25 6.01 11.69 4.75
C ALA A 25 4.95 11.20 5.75
N SER A 26 4.43 12.13 6.55
CA SER A 26 3.38 11.80 7.52
C SER A 26 2.37 12.93 7.69
N PHE A 27 1.17 12.55 8.08
CA PHE A 27 0.07 13.46 8.35
C PHE A 27 -0.62 13.03 9.64
N ILE A 28 -0.82 13.98 10.55
CA ILE A 28 -1.56 13.77 11.79
C ILE A 28 -2.81 14.66 11.74
N PRO A 29 -4.02 14.08 11.81
CA PRO A 29 -5.24 14.87 11.70
C PRO A 29 -5.50 15.70 12.97
N GLU A 30 -6.14 16.85 12.78
CA GLU A 30 -6.82 17.54 13.86
C GLU A 30 -8.17 16.85 14.07
N THR A 31 -8.37 16.23 15.21
CA THR A 31 -9.58 15.48 15.51
C THR A 31 -9.92 15.53 16.99
N LYS A 32 -11.21 15.32 17.30
CA LYS A 32 -11.70 15.20 18.67
C LYS A 32 -11.62 13.76 19.21
N GLN A 33 -11.33 12.78 18.37
CA GLN A 33 -11.14 11.40 18.83
C GLN A 33 -9.87 11.27 19.68
N ASN A 34 -9.94 10.44 20.71
CA ASN A 34 -8.77 10.12 21.54
C ASN A 34 -7.80 9.16 20.84
N LYS A 35 -8.33 8.33 19.95
CA LYS A 35 -7.57 7.35 19.17
C LYS A 35 -7.94 7.48 17.69
N THR A 36 -6.94 7.42 16.83
CA THR A 36 -7.10 7.50 15.38
C THR A 36 -6.53 6.28 14.68
N PRO A 37 -7.11 5.83 13.58
CA PRO A 37 -6.47 4.83 12.75
C PRO A 37 -5.21 5.39 12.08
N LEU A 38 -4.35 4.49 11.62
CA LEU A 38 -3.19 4.79 10.79
C LEU A 38 -3.35 4.14 9.44
N ILE A 39 -3.22 4.92 8.37
CA ILE A 39 -3.17 4.44 6.99
C ILE A 39 -1.74 4.52 6.52
N ILE A 40 -1.18 3.38 6.09
CA ILE A 40 0.19 3.29 5.56
C ILE A 40 0.11 2.94 4.07
N TRP A 41 0.79 3.74 3.25
CA TRP A 41 0.88 3.49 1.81
C TRP A 41 2.32 3.25 1.38
N LEU A 42 2.56 2.13 0.68
CA LEU A 42 3.85 1.74 0.14
C LEU A 42 3.88 1.93 -1.38
N HIS A 43 4.81 2.76 -1.84
CA HIS A 43 4.93 3.14 -3.24
C HIS A 43 5.43 2.01 -4.14
N GLY A 44 5.29 2.19 -5.46
CA GLY A 44 5.82 1.28 -6.47
C GLY A 44 7.33 1.40 -6.68
N GLY A 45 7.83 0.62 -7.63
CA GLY A 45 9.28 0.50 -7.88
C GLY A 45 9.95 1.75 -8.45
N GLY A 46 9.18 2.68 -9.00
CA GLY A 46 9.70 3.90 -9.62
C GLY A 46 9.86 5.10 -8.69
N GLU A 47 9.36 5.05 -7.45
CA GLU A 47 9.27 6.21 -6.56
C GLU A 47 10.26 6.15 -5.39
N GLY A 48 11.27 5.30 -5.47
CA GLY A 48 12.34 5.23 -4.48
C GLY A 48 13.24 6.46 -4.51
N GLY A 49 14.02 6.63 -3.44
CA GLY A 49 14.95 7.74 -3.27
C GLY A 49 14.98 8.24 -1.84
N THR A 50 15.35 9.51 -1.71
CA THR A 50 15.49 10.22 -0.42
C THR A 50 14.67 11.50 -0.35
N ASP A 51 13.66 11.61 -1.20
CA ASP A 51 12.69 12.70 -1.22
C ASP A 51 11.28 12.13 -1.07
N PRO A 52 10.70 12.15 0.13
CA PRO A 52 9.41 11.52 0.38
C PRO A 52 8.21 12.24 -0.27
N THR A 53 8.42 13.40 -0.88
CA THR A 53 7.38 14.03 -1.70
C THR A 53 7.12 13.27 -2.99
N ILE A 54 8.10 12.51 -3.48
CA ILE A 54 7.97 11.73 -4.72
C ILE A 54 6.87 10.67 -4.60
N PRO A 55 6.89 9.71 -3.65
CA PRO A 55 5.79 8.75 -3.53
C PRO A 55 4.46 9.40 -3.14
N LEU A 56 4.51 10.47 -2.37
CA LEU A 56 3.32 11.20 -1.96
C LEU A 56 2.57 11.79 -3.17
N ILE A 57 3.29 12.33 -4.13
CA ILE A 57 2.71 12.98 -5.33
C ILE A 57 2.47 11.97 -6.45
N ALA A 58 3.43 11.10 -6.74
CA ALA A 58 3.38 10.20 -7.90
C ALA A 58 2.19 9.23 -7.85
N ASN A 59 1.87 8.69 -6.68
CA ASN A 59 0.71 7.82 -6.50
C ASN A 59 -0.55 8.58 -6.03
N LYS A 60 -0.47 9.89 -5.86
CA LYS A 60 -1.53 10.72 -5.26
C LYS A 60 -1.93 10.26 -3.85
N ALA A 61 -0.98 9.70 -3.11
CA ALA A 61 -1.20 9.26 -1.73
C ALA A 61 -1.56 10.43 -0.79
N TYR A 62 -1.27 11.66 -1.18
CA TYR A 62 -1.73 12.86 -0.46
C TYR A 62 -3.26 12.89 -0.29
N ASN A 63 -4.01 12.20 -1.15
CA ASN A 63 -5.48 12.14 -1.06
C ASN A 63 -5.97 11.45 0.22
N TYR A 64 -5.16 10.67 0.90
CA TYR A 64 -5.53 10.15 2.22
C TYR A 64 -5.76 11.26 3.27
N ALA A 65 -5.16 12.42 3.09
CA ALA A 65 -5.40 13.59 3.94
C ALA A 65 -6.55 14.48 3.43
N SER A 66 -7.19 14.13 2.31
CA SER A 66 -8.32 14.89 1.78
C SER A 66 -9.52 14.82 2.74
N PRO A 67 -10.34 15.90 2.83
CA PRO A 67 -11.55 15.86 3.63
C PRO A 67 -12.49 14.72 3.26
N GLU A 68 -12.56 14.37 1.99
CA GLU A 68 -13.42 13.30 1.47
C GLU A 68 -13.05 11.93 2.04
N ILE A 69 -11.76 11.64 2.16
CA ILE A 69 -11.28 10.37 2.74
C ILE A 69 -11.28 10.46 4.27
N GLN A 70 -10.80 11.55 4.83
CA GLN A 70 -10.69 11.72 6.28
C GLN A 70 -12.05 11.58 7.01
N LYS A 71 -13.15 12.00 6.38
CA LYS A 71 -14.49 11.89 6.98
C LYS A 71 -14.92 10.45 7.28
N TYR A 72 -14.46 9.47 6.50
CA TYR A 72 -14.78 8.05 6.73
C TYR A 72 -14.17 7.50 8.01
N PHE A 73 -13.11 8.14 8.49
CA PHE A 73 -12.38 7.73 9.68
C PHE A 73 -12.56 8.70 10.84
N GLU A 74 -13.29 9.80 10.63
CA GLU A 74 -13.34 10.93 11.59
C GLU A 74 -11.95 11.46 11.94
N GLY A 75 -11.03 11.34 11.00
CA GLY A 75 -9.62 11.63 11.12
C GLY A 75 -8.76 10.36 11.18
N ALA A 76 -7.77 10.27 10.31
CA ALA A 76 -6.79 9.18 10.27
C ALA A 76 -5.39 9.74 10.11
N ALA A 77 -4.42 9.20 10.84
CA ALA A 77 -3.01 9.45 10.58
C ALA A 77 -2.60 8.75 9.28
N VAL A 78 -1.65 9.34 8.55
CA VAL A 78 -1.15 8.80 7.27
C VAL A 78 0.37 8.72 7.34
N LEU A 79 0.91 7.60 6.91
CA LEU A 79 2.36 7.36 6.83
C LEU A 79 2.69 6.86 5.43
N VAL A 80 3.58 7.56 4.73
CA VAL A 80 4.04 7.21 3.39
C VAL A 80 5.56 7.04 3.42
N PRO A 81 6.05 5.83 3.72
CA PRO A 81 7.47 5.54 3.71
C PRO A 81 8.05 5.52 2.30
N GLN A 82 9.35 5.79 2.20
CA GLN A 82 10.10 5.71 0.97
C GLN A 82 11.36 4.89 1.17
N THR A 83 11.57 3.90 0.29
CA THR A 83 12.83 3.14 0.22
C THR A 83 13.84 3.88 -0.67
N PRO A 84 15.16 3.77 -0.41
CA PRO A 84 16.17 4.38 -1.27
C PRO A 84 16.14 3.90 -2.72
N THR A 85 15.72 2.67 -2.96
CA THR A 85 15.68 2.06 -4.29
C THR A 85 14.28 1.55 -4.61
N ARG A 86 13.97 0.32 -4.25
CA ARG A 86 12.65 -0.30 -4.36
C ARG A 86 12.52 -1.35 -3.27
N TRP A 87 11.30 -1.70 -2.92
CA TRP A 87 11.05 -2.62 -1.79
C TRP A 87 11.61 -4.01 -2.03
N MET A 88 11.34 -4.59 -3.19
CA MET A 88 11.98 -5.83 -3.62
C MET A 88 13.32 -5.49 -4.25
N HIS A 89 14.39 -5.66 -3.50
CA HIS A 89 15.75 -5.30 -3.90
C HIS A 89 16.58 -6.56 -3.98
N GLY A 90 16.53 -7.22 -5.13
CA GLY A 90 17.33 -8.38 -5.44
C GLY A 90 18.50 -8.07 -6.36
N VAL A 91 19.30 -9.10 -6.66
CA VAL A 91 20.44 -8.99 -7.58
C VAL A 91 20.03 -9.02 -9.03
N SER A 92 18.82 -9.48 -9.35
CA SER A 92 18.26 -9.50 -10.70
C SER A 92 17.29 -8.35 -10.90
N SER A 93 16.82 -8.20 -12.15
CA SER A 93 15.83 -7.19 -12.51
C SER A 93 14.36 -7.66 -12.32
N ASN A 94 14.14 -8.85 -11.77
CA ASN A 94 12.81 -9.46 -11.66
C ASN A 94 11.99 -8.95 -10.47
N TYR A 95 11.96 -7.65 -10.25
CA TYR A 95 11.24 -7.02 -9.14
C TYR A 95 9.71 -6.98 -9.30
N THR A 96 9.16 -7.64 -10.32
CA THR A 96 7.71 -7.73 -10.54
C THR A 96 7.09 -9.05 -10.07
N ARG A 97 7.90 -10.05 -9.69
CA ARG A 97 7.42 -11.42 -9.43
C ARG A 97 7.41 -11.84 -7.96
N GLY A 98 8.13 -11.14 -7.09
CA GLY A 98 8.27 -11.56 -5.68
C GLY A 98 9.22 -12.74 -5.50
N GLN A 99 9.97 -13.09 -6.53
CA GLN A 99 10.92 -14.22 -6.51
C GLN A 99 12.18 -13.92 -5.73
N GLU A 100 12.51 -12.63 -5.61
CA GLU A 100 13.71 -12.19 -4.95
C GLU A 100 13.42 -11.64 -3.58
N ASP A 101 14.36 -11.81 -2.68
CA ASP A 101 14.29 -11.27 -1.35
C ASP A 101 14.58 -9.77 -1.35
N ASP A 102 14.32 -9.14 -0.23
CA ASP A 102 14.58 -7.73 -0.01
C ASP A 102 15.45 -7.51 1.22
N ILE A 103 16.01 -6.32 1.33
CA ILE A 103 16.81 -5.90 2.48
C ILE A 103 16.07 -4.91 3.40
N TYR A 104 14.84 -4.52 3.05
CA TYR A 104 14.15 -3.40 3.68
C TYR A 104 13.05 -3.78 4.64
N HIS A 105 12.56 -5.02 4.63
CA HIS A 105 11.37 -5.39 5.43
C HIS A 105 11.55 -5.16 6.92
N LYS A 106 12.73 -5.43 7.47
CA LYS A 106 13.02 -5.21 8.90
C LYS A 106 13.07 -3.72 9.23
N ALA A 107 13.76 -2.93 8.41
CA ALA A 107 13.85 -1.50 8.59
C ALA A 107 12.47 -0.82 8.46
N LEU A 108 11.67 -1.25 7.49
CA LEU A 108 10.31 -0.75 7.29
C LEU A 108 9.42 -1.08 8.49
N MET A 109 9.45 -2.30 8.97
CA MET A 109 8.67 -2.67 10.17
C MET A 109 9.11 -1.87 11.40
N GLY A 110 10.42 -1.67 11.55
CA GLY A 110 10.99 -0.82 12.61
C GLY A 110 10.52 0.62 12.51
N LEU A 111 10.47 1.19 11.31
CA LEU A 111 9.94 2.53 11.06
C LEU A 111 8.48 2.63 11.50
N ILE A 112 7.66 1.68 11.09
CA ILE A 112 6.22 1.66 11.42
C ILE A 112 6.03 1.60 12.94
N GLN A 113 6.71 0.70 13.61
CA GLN A 113 6.63 0.56 15.07
C GLN A 113 7.11 1.82 15.79
N ASN A 114 8.20 2.42 15.31
CA ASN A 114 8.72 3.66 15.86
C ASN A 114 7.75 4.84 15.69
N PHE A 115 7.13 4.95 14.51
CA PHE A 115 6.13 5.98 14.24
C PHE A 115 4.90 5.84 15.15
N VAL A 116 4.40 4.62 15.32
CA VAL A 116 3.27 4.33 16.22
C VAL A 116 3.62 4.65 17.66
N LYS A 117 4.82 4.29 18.11
CA LYS A 117 5.30 4.60 19.47
C LYS A 117 5.37 6.10 19.73
N ASN A 118 5.84 6.87 18.75
CA ASN A 118 6.01 8.33 18.87
C ASN A 118 4.71 9.12 18.68
N ASN A 119 3.63 8.45 18.28
CA ASN A 119 2.31 9.04 18.08
C ASN A 119 1.26 8.24 18.85
N PRO A 120 1.19 8.40 20.19
CA PRO A 120 0.38 7.54 21.05
C PRO A 120 -1.12 7.68 20.86
N SER A 121 -1.58 8.66 20.09
CA SER A 121 -2.99 8.77 19.67
C SER A 121 -3.38 7.73 18.61
N ILE A 122 -2.41 7.05 17.97
CA ILE A 122 -2.71 6.01 17.01
C ILE A 122 -3.29 4.79 17.72
N ASP A 123 -4.41 4.29 17.20
CA ASP A 123 -5.06 3.08 17.66
C ASP A 123 -4.34 1.85 17.10
N HIS A 124 -3.73 1.06 17.98
CA HIS A 124 -3.01 -0.16 17.60
C HIS A 124 -3.90 -1.23 16.95
N ASP A 125 -5.22 -1.16 17.13
CA ASP A 125 -6.19 -2.07 16.54
C ASP A 125 -6.71 -1.61 15.18
N ARG A 126 -6.28 -0.44 14.70
CA ARG A 126 -6.71 0.13 13.43
C ARG A 126 -5.54 0.65 12.59
N ILE A 127 -4.54 -0.22 12.40
CA ILE A 127 -3.39 0.07 11.53
C ILE A 127 -3.60 -0.67 10.20
N TYR A 128 -3.75 0.09 9.13
CA TYR A 128 -4.03 -0.42 7.78
C TYR A 128 -2.80 -0.26 6.90
N LEU A 129 -2.41 -1.34 6.23
CA LEU A 129 -1.24 -1.37 5.37
C LEU A 129 -1.65 -1.63 3.93
N GLY A 130 -1.19 -0.78 3.02
CA GLY A 130 -1.43 -0.97 1.61
C GLY A 130 -0.28 -0.49 0.74
N GLY A 131 -0.35 -0.83 -0.53
CA GLY A 131 0.65 -0.42 -1.49
C GLY A 131 0.31 -0.86 -2.91
N CYS A 132 1.09 -0.37 -3.87
CA CYS A 132 0.93 -0.73 -5.28
C CYS A 132 2.20 -1.37 -5.85
N SER A 133 2.01 -2.34 -6.72
CA SER A 133 3.09 -3.01 -7.48
C SER A 133 4.17 -3.56 -6.55
N ASN A 134 5.38 -3.03 -6.61
CA ASN A 134 6.48 -3.37 -5.71
C ASN A 134 6.14 -3.08 -4.24
N GLY A 135 5.39 -2.01 -3.97
CA GLY A 135 4.82 -1.73 -2.64
C GLY A 135 3.73 -2.72 -2.24
N GLY A 136 3.00 -3.26 -3.20
CA GLY A 136 2.06 -4.37 -2.97
C GLY A 136 2.77 -5.65 -2.55
N TYR A 137 3.92 -5.96 -3.17
CA TYR A 137 4.79 -7.05 -2.72
C TYR A 137 5.17 -6.87 -1.24
N MET A 138 5.67 -5.70 -0.88
CA MET A 138 6.10 -5.44 0.50
C MET A 138 4.93 -5.47 1.48
N THR A 139 3.76 -5.01 1.05
CA THR A 139 2.53 -5.12 1.86
C THR A 139 2.25 -6.58 2.18
N LEU A 140 2.20 -7.44 1.18
CA LEU A 140 1.95 -8.87 1.39
C LEU A 140 3.02 -9.51 2.28
N LYS A 141 4.28 -9.16 2.08
CA LYS A 141 5.39 -9.67 2.88
C LYS A 141 5.27 -9.27 4.35
N LEU A 142 4.97 -8.01 4.65
CA LEU A 142 4.81 -7.56 6.04
C LEU A 142 3.58 -8.21 6.71
N LEU A 143 2.49 -8.42 5.97
CA LEU A 143 1.32 -9.14 6.50
C LEU A 143 1.67 -10.59 6.85
N ILE A 144 2.46 -11.25 6.00
CA ILE A 144 2.92 -12.63 6.24
C ILE A 144 3.82 -12.69 7.47
N GLU A 145 4.78 -11.77 7.59
CA GLU A 145 5.76 -11.77 8.69
C GLU A 145 5.16 -11.28 10.02
N ASN A 146 4.14 -10.44 9.97
CA ASN A 146 3.53 -9.80 11.14
C ASN A 146 2.00 -9.93 11.10
N PRO A 147 1.44 -11.16 11.10
CA PRO A 147 0.01 -11.36 10.85
C PRO A 147 -0.92 -10.78 11.92
N ASP A 148 -0.42 -10.53 13.12
CA ASP A 148 -1.21 -10.00 14.24
C ASP A 148 -1.05 -8.47 14.44
N TYR A 149 -0.21 -7.82 13.62
CA TYR A 149 0.07 -6.40 13.82
C TYR A 149 -0.92 -5.49 13.08
N PHE A 150 -1.29 -5.85 11.87
CA PHE A 150 -2.13 -5.01 11.01
C PHE A 150 -3.59 -5.43 11.08
N ALA A 151 -4.50 -4.46 11.12
CA ALA A 151 -5.94 -4.70 11.14
C ALA A 151 -6.46 -5.16 9.78
N ALA A 152 -5.85 -4.70 8.69
CA ALA A 152 -6.18 -5.09 7.33
C ALA A 152 -5.06 -4.69 6.37
N GLY A 153 -5.05 -5.34 5.20
CA GLY A 153 -4.19 -4.98 4.08
C GLY A 153 -5.00 -4.67 2.82
N TYR A 154 -4.47 -3.82 1.96
CA TYR A 154 -5.07 -3.53 0.65
C TYR A 154 -3.96 -3.39 -0.39
N ILE A 155 -4.09 -4.08 -1.51
CA ILE A 155 -2.99 -4.30 -2.45
C ILE A 155 -3.46 -4.03 -3.87
N SER A 156 -2.84 -3.04 -4.50
CA SER A 156 -3.09 -2.66 -5.89
C SER A 156 -1.98 -3.18 -6.79
N SER A 157 -2.35 -3.83 -7.88
CA SER A 157 -1.40 -4.27 -8.93
C SER A 157 -0.22 -5.08 -8.37
N LEU A 158 -0.53 -6.08 -7.58
CA LEU A 158 0.42 -6.88 -6.80
C LEU A 158 1.60 -7.41 -7.64
N ALA A 159 2.83 -7.08 -7.23
CA ALA A 159 4.06 -7.60 -7.83
C ALA A 159 4.56 -8.85 -7.08
N TYR A 160 3.70 -9.84 -6.92
CA TYR A 160 4.03 -11.09 -6.25
C TYR A 160 3.30 -12.24 -6.94
N HIS A 161 4.03 -13.10 -7.64
CA HIS A 161 3.44 -14.25 -8.31
C HIS A 161 2.96 -15.27 -7.29
N ASN A 162 1.76 -15.77 -7.53
CA ASN A 162 1.14 -16.79 -6.69
C ASN A 162 2.03 -18.04 -6.49
N GLU A 163 2.79 -18.43 -7.54
CA GLU A 163 3.67 -19.60 -7.47
C GLU A 163 4.76 -19.49 -6.40
N PHE A 164 5.12 -18.26 -5.99
CA PHE A 164 6.14 -18.02 -4.96
C PHE A 164 5.56 -17.81 -3.56
N VAL A 165 4.24 -17.92 -3.40
CA VAL A 165 3.59 -17.87 -2.09
C VAL A 165 3.35 -19.30 -1.61
N THR A 166 4.08 -19.71 -0.57
CA THR A 166 3.99 -21.05 0.00
C THR A 166 2.69 -21.26 0.79
N GLU A 167 2.31 -22.52 1.01
CA GLU A 167 1.15 -22.84 1.84
C GLU A 167 1.28 -22.32 3.28
N SER A 168 2.48 -22.39 3.86
CA SER A 168 2.71 -21.87 5.21
C SER A 168 2.59 -20.33 5.27
N GLN A 169 3.05 -19.63 4.25
CA GLN A 169 2.85 -18.19 4.14
C GLN A 169 1.36 -17.85 4.01
N LEU A 170 0.65 -18.58 3.17
CA LEU A 170 -0.79 -18.37 2.97
C LEU A 170 -1.58 -18.57 4.26
N LEU A 171 -1.23 -19.58 5.06
CA LEU A 171 -1.86 -19.84 6.36
C LEU A 171 -1.74 -18.65 7.32
N ARG A 172 -0.64 -17.91 7.27
CA ARG A 172 -0.47 -16.71 8.10
C ARG A 172 -1.42 -15.58 7.71
N LEU A 173 -1.92 -15.59 6.49
CA LEU A 173 -2.87 -14.59 5.96
C LEU A 173 -4.34 -14.96 6.22
N LYS A 174 -4.61 -16.14 6.73
CA LYS A 174 -5.97 -16.71 6.81
C LYS A 174 -6.98 -15.81 7.52
N ASN A 175 -6.57 -15.11 8.57
CA ASN A 175 -7.47 -14.32 9.41
C ASN A 175 -7.32 -12.80 9.20
N ILE A 176 -6.53 -12.39 8.22
CA ILE A 176 -6.30 -10.97 7.93
C ILE A 176 -7.29 -10.52 6.85
N PRO A 177 -8.07 -9.46 7.07
CA PRO A 177 -8.83 -8.83 6.00
C PRO A 177 -7.89 -8.28 4.94
N ILE A 178 -8.08 -8.69 3.69
CA ILE A 178 -7.23 -8.25 2.57
C ILE A 178 -8.13 -7.89 1.39
N TRP A 179 -7.86 -6.72 0.80
CA TRP A 179 -8.53 -6.26 -0.41
C TRP A 179 -7.53 -6.14 -1.54
N PHE A 180 -7.72 -6.94 -2.61
CA PHE A 180 -6.95 -6.85 -3.84
C PHE A 180 -7.65 -5.95 -4.84
N VAL A 181 -6.89 -5.08 -5.50
CA VAL A 181 -7.35 -4.21 -6.58
C VAL A 181 -6.44 -4.41 -7.79
N HIS A 182 -7.02 -4.78 -8.92
CA HIS A 182 -6.25 -5.13 -10.12
C HIS A 182 -7.05 -4.82 -11.38
N ALA A 183 -6.36 -4.60 -12.49
CA ALA A 183 -6.99 -4.56 -13.81
C ALA A 183 -6.59 -5.80 -14.62
N GLN A 184 -7.55 -6.36 -15.35
CA GLN A 184 -7.32 -7.58 -16.12
C GLN A 184 -6.31 -7.37 -17.25
N ASP A 185 -6.19 -6.15 -17.78
CA ASP A 185 -5.25 -5.78 -18.84
C ASP A 185 -3.88 -5.31 -18.32
N ASP A 186 -3.58 -5.50 -17.03
CA ASP A 186 -2.25 -5.23 -16.48
C ASP A 186 -1.23 -6.19 -17.11
N ALA A 187 -0.32 -5.62 -17.90
CA ALA A 187 0.72 -6.38 -18.60
C ALA A 187 2.04 -6.46 -17.81
N VAL A 188 2.16 -5.72 -16.72
CA VAL A 188 3.36 -5.69 -15.87
C VAL A 188 3.29 -6.77 -14.80
N THR A 189 2.18 -6.78 -14.05
CA THR A 189 1.90 -7.78 -13.01
C THR A 189 0.56 -8.44 -13.32
N GLU A 190 0.58 -9.42 -14.21
CA GLU A 190 -0.63 -10.05 -14.73
C GLU A 190 -1.53 -10.58 -13.61
N ALA A 191 -2.82 -10.18 -13.62
CA ALA A 191 -3.80 -10.58 -12.61
C ALA A 191 -3.87 -12.09 -12.42
N ASP A 192 -3.84 -12.84 -13.52
CA ASP A 192 -3.96 -14.31 -13.53
C ASP A 192 -2.75 -15.03 -12.90
N LYS A 193 -1.64 -14.32 -12.71
CA LYS A 193 -0.43 -14.85 -12.06
C LYS A 193 -0.24 -14.34 -10.65
N THR A 194 -0.99 -13.35 -10.23
CA THR A 194 -0.80 -12.62 -8.98
C THR A 194 -2.07 -12.62 -8.12
N ALA A 195 -2.86 -11.56 -8.16
CA ALA A 195 -3.99 -11.35 -7.26
C ALA A 195 -5.10 -12.40 -7.43
N THR A 196 -5.44 -12.78 -8.65
CA THR A 196 -6.57 -13.69 -8.90
C THR A 196 -6.37 -15.05 -8.24
N PRO A 197 -5.26 -15.78 -8.46
CA PRO A 197 -5.07 -17.07 -7.80
C PRO A 197 -4.88 -16.93 -6.28
N LEU A 198 -4.24 -15.89 -5.78
CA LEU A 198 -4.09 -15.66 -4.35
C LEU A 198 -5.44 -15.44 -3.67
N PHE A 199 -6.30 -14.63 -4.27
CA PHE A 199 -7.66 -14.42 -3.78
C PHE A 199 -8.43 -15.76 -3.67
N LYS A 200 -8.37 -16.58 -4.72
CA LYS A 200 -9.03 -17.88 -4.74
C LYS A 200 -8.51 -18.81 -3.65
N ARG A 201 -7.18 -18.88 -3.49
CA ARG A 201 -6.56 -19.71 -2.45
C ARG A 201 -6.93 -19.25 -1.04
N LEU A 202 -6.97 -17.96 -0.79
CA LEU A 202 -7.39 -17.40 0.51
C LEU A 202 -8.85 -17.72 0.81
N LYS A 203 -9.73 -17.61 -0.20
CA LYS A 203 -11.13 -18.02 -0.07
C LYS A 203 -11.25 -19.51 0.29
N GLN A 204 -10.55 -20.37 -0.44
CA GLN A 204 -10.57 -21.83 -0.20
C GLN A 204 -10.03 -22.18 1.19
N LEU A 205 -9.07 -21.41 1.69
CA LEU A 205 -8.49 -21.61 3.01
C LEU A 205 -9.44 -21.20 4.15
N GLY A 206 -10.49 -20.47 3.84
CA GLY A 206 -11.47 -20.01 4.81
C GLY A 206 -11.32 -18.56 5.26
N ASN A 207 -10.55 -17.75 4.55
CA ASN A 207 -10.54 -16.30 4.80
C ASN A 207 -11.86 -15.70 4.31
N ASN A 208 -12.73 -15.32 5.25
CA ASN A 208 -14.05 -14.76 4.95
C ASN A 208 -14.01 -13.23 4.72
N ASN A 209 -12.85 -12.60 4.86
CA ASN A 209 -12.65 -11.16 4.72
C ASN A 209 -11.65 -10.82 3.63
N VAL A 210 -11.56 -11.63 2.60
CA VAL A 210 -10.78 -11.31 1.41
C VAL A 210 -11.71 -10.80 0.32
N TYR A 211 -11.34 -9.68 -0.29
CA TYR A 211 -12.12 -8.97 -1.29
C TYR A 211 -11.28 -8.75 -2.54
N TYR A 212 -11.92 -8.71 -3.69
CA TYR A 212 -11.25 -8.54 -4.98
C TYR A 212 -12.04 -7.61 -5.89
N SER A 213 -11.45 -6.46 -6.20
CA SER A 213 -11.96 -5.54 -7.22
C SER A 213 -11.11 -5.71 -8.47
N LEU A 214 -11.63 -6.48 -9.43
CA LEU A 214 -11.00 -6.72 -10.72
C LEU A 214 -11.73 -5.90 -11.79
N PHE A 215 -11.02 -4.97 -12.40
CA PHE A 215 -11.53 -4.13 -13.47
C PHE A 215 -11.02 -4.64 -14.81
N ASP A 216 -11.78 -4.44 -15.90
CA ASP A 216 -11.31 -4.77 -17.24
C ASP A 216 -10.13 -3.88 -17.65
N HIS A 217 -10.23 -2.58 -17.33
CA HIS A 217 -9.28 -1.53 -17.67
C HIS A 217 -9.15 -0.52 -16.53
N VAL A 218 -8.15 0.35 -16.60
CA VAL A 218 -8.07 1.55 -15.76
C VAL A 218 -8.52 2.75 -16.59
N ILE A 219 -9.61 3.38 -16.21
CA ILE A 219 -10.19 4.52 -16.95
C ILE A 219 -9.90 5.85 -16.25
N ASP A 220 -10.08 6.95 -16.98
CA ASP A 220 -10.01 8.30 -16.43
C ASP A 220 -11.28 8.65 -15.66
N ILE A 221 -11.28 8.40 -14.35
CA ILE A 221 -12.42 8.71 -13.48
C ILE A 221 -12.54 10.21 -13.14
N SER A 222 -11.49 11.00 -13.45
CA SER A 222 -11.49 12.46 -13.24
C SER A 222 -12.23 13.21 -14.35
N ASN A 223 -12.53 12.58 -15.49
CA ASN A 223 -13.01 13.19 -16.73
C ASN A 223 -12.06 14.24 -17.34
N GLN A 224 -10.84 14.33 -16.86
CA GLN A 224 -9.87 15.32 -17.32
C GLN A 224 -9.37 15.02 -18.73
N TYR A 225 -9.28 13.73 -19.10
CA TYR A 225 -8.71 13.28 -20.38
C TYR A 225 -9.71 12.54 -21.27
N GLY A 226 -10.98 12.44 -20.89
CA GLY A 226 -12.01 11.78 -21.70
C GLY A 226 -12.87 10.76 -20.97
N GLY A 227 -12.71 10.64 -19.65
CA GLY A 227 -13.54 9.78 -18.81
C GLY A 227 -13.40 8.30 -19.15
N LYS A 228 -14.53 7.57 -19.21
CA LYS A 228 -14.54 6.12 -19.47
C LYS A 228 -13.97 5.72 -20.83
N ASN A 229 -13.87 6.66 -21.77
CA ASN A 229 -13.31 6.42 -23.09
C ASN A 229 -11.78 6.63 -23.15
N TYR A 230 -11.17 7.06 -22.05
CA TYR A 230 -9.73 7.24 -21.95
C TYR A 230 -9.15 6.14 -21.06
N LEU A 231 -8.27 5.30 -21.64
CA LEU A 231 -7.64 4.20 -20.93
C LEU A 231 -6.26 4.61 -20.44
N TYR A 232 -6.04 4.48 -19.12
CA TYR A 232 -4.70 4.51 -18.56
C TYR A 232 -3.99 3.17 -18.75
N ASN A 233 -2.71 3.14 -18.41
CA ASN A 233 -1.97 1.89 -18.27
C ASN A 233 -2.70 0.97 -17.28
N GLY A 234 -2.97 -0.27 -17.69
CA GLY A 234 -3.67 -1.23 -16.83
C GLY A 234 -2.96 -1.56 -15.53
N HIS A 235 -1.66 -1.30 -15.44
CA HIS A 235 -0.91 -1.46 -14.20
C HIS A 235 -1.28 -0.43 -13.13
N TRP A 236 -1.95 0.66 -13.47
CA TRP A 236 -2.22 1.79 -12.57
C TRP A 236 -3.54 1.68 -11.80
N SER A 237 -3.91 0.50 -11.34
CA SER A 237 -5.18 0.32 -10.61
C SER A 237 -5.27 1.14 -9.31
N TRP A 238 -4.17 1.64 -8.77
CA TRP A 238 -4.17 2.58 -7.63
C TRP A 238 -4.86 3.92 -7.94
N VAL A 239 -5.07 4.25 -9.21
CA VAL A 239 -5.90 5.40 -9.61
C VAL A 239 -7.28 5.30 -8.96
N TYR A 240 -7.86 4.12 -8.91
CA TYR A 240 -9.14 3.88 -8.25
C TYR A 240 -9.07 4.01 -6.73
N LEU A 241 -8.00 3.49 -6.11
CA LEU A 241 -7.80 3.58 -4.67
C LEU A 241 -7.68 5.03 -4.16
N HIS A 242 -7.07 5.88 -4.95
CA HIS A 242 -6.84 7.27 -4.58
C HIS A 242 -7.88 8.22 -5.18
N ALA A 243 -8.95 7.65 -5.73
CA ALA A 243 -10.13 8.41 -6.14
C ALA A 243 -11.11 8.52 -4.97
N ASN A 244 -11.57 9.71 -4.72
CA ASN A 244 -12.37 10.02 -3.53
C ASN A 244 -13.79 9.42 -3.54
N GLN A 245 -14.23 8.74 -4.60
CA GLN A 245 -15.65 8.44 -4.81
C GLN A 245 -16.01 6.97 -4.91
N VAL A 246 -15.09 6.05 -5.14
CA VAL A 246 -15.45 4.71 -5.61
C VAL A 246 -15.30 3.62 -4.56
N PHE A 247 -14.45 3.79 -3.56
CA PHE A 247 -14.03 2.68 -2.70
C PHE A 247 -14.35 2.82 -1.22
N TYR A 248 -14.89 3.94 -0.83
CA TYR A 248 -15.16 4.23 0.58
C TYR A 248 -16.63 4.18 0.94
N ASP A 249 -17.48 3.94 -0.06
CA ASP A 249 -18.87 3.64 0.12
C ASP A 249 -19.04 2.13 0.39
#